data_8e1071df677523ea2304b57b26b0ba21
#
_entry.id   8e1071df677523ea2304b57b26b0ba21
#
_cell.length_a   1.000
_cell.length_b   1.000
_cell.length_c   1.000
_cell.angle_alpha   90.00
_cell.angle_beta   90.00
_cell.angle_gamma   90.00
#
_symmetry.space_group_name_H-M   'P 1'
#
loop_
_entity.id
_entity.type
_entity.pdbx_description
1 polymer ?
#
loop_
_entity_poly.entity_id
_entity_poly.type
_entity_poly.pdbx_seq_one_letter_code
_entity_poly.pdbx_strand_id
1 'polypeptide(L)'
;MPRVVRLSTDTPWQEIRTTPADWKKAGRARLGTLLHRMHLVRAFEEAVLELAGEGLVNGPAHSSIGQEGAAVGAMAALTPADQINGSHRAHHQFLAKALGRVLDGETIDPLAGDEHSAVAPMLTRTLAEIMGRIFWASEVFNC
;
A
#
# COMPACT_ATOMS: atom_id res chain seq x y z
N MET A 1 6.05 -35.24 -27.69
CA MET A 1 6.29 -34.55 -26.42
C MET A 1 6.54 -33.07 -26.70
N PRO A 2 5.93 -32.13 -25.99
CA PRO A 2 6.19 -30.74 -26.21
C PRO A 2 7.66 -30.41 -25.88
N ARG A 3 8.30 -29.62 -26.74
CA ARG A 3 9.71 -29.22 -26.61
C ARG A 3 9.76 -27.97 -25.72
N VAL A 4 10.47 -28.05 -24.62
CA VAL A 4 10.77 -26.87 -23.78
C VAL A 4 11.94 -26.14 -24.42
N VAL A 5 11.72 -24.90 -24.83
CA VAL A 5 12.77 -24.00 -25.34
C VAL A 5 13.07 -22.97 -24.25
N ARG A 6 14.34 -22.88 -23.83
CA ARG A 6 14.77 -21.76 -22.97
C ARG A 6 14.84 -20.51 -23.84
N LEU A 7 14.07 -19.51 -23.46
CA LEU A 7 14.16 -18.18 -24.05
C LEU A 7 15.28 -17.42 -23.33
N SER A 8 16.30 -16.96 -24.06
CA SER A 8 17.23 -15.96 -23.59
C SER A 8 16.63 -14.60 -23.93
N THR A 9 16.56 -13.70 -22.97
CA THR A 9 16.18 -12.30 -23.22
C THR A 9 17.46 -11.50 -23.45
N ASP A 10 17.47 -10.66 -24.49
CA ASP A 10 18.58 -9.74 -24.75
C ASP A 10 18.64 -8.57 -23.75
N THR A 11 17.65 -8.49 -22.86
CA THR A 11 17.59 -7.48 -21.81
C THR A 11 18.40 -7.95 -20.61
N PRO A 12 19.41 -7.20 -20.17
CA PRO A 12 20.17 -7.54 -18.98
C PRO A 12 19.28 -7.47 -17.75
N TRP A 13 19.10 -8.59 -17.08
CA TRP A 13 18.41 -8.66 -15.80
C TRP A 13 19.34 -8.11 -14.71
N GLN A 14 18.82 -7.21 -13.90
CA GLN A 14 19.50 -6.73 -12.71
C GLN A 14 18.76 -7.21 -11.47
N GLU A 15 19.46 -7.87 -10.59
CA GLU A 15 18.94 -8.25 -9.27
C GLU A 15 19.52 -7.30 -8.23
N ILE A 16 18.65 -6.58 -7.53
CA ILE A 16 19.04 -5.73 -6.41
C ILE A 16 18.98 -6.59 -5.14
N ARG A 17 20.13 -6.89 -4.58
CA ARG A 17 20.25 -7.62 -3.32
C ARG A 17 20.60 -6.66 -2.20
N THR A 18 19.78 -6.65 -1.15
CA THR A 18 20.06 -5.87 0.05
C THR A 18 20.92 -6.68 1.02
N THR A 19 21.74 -5.98 1.75
CA THR A 19 22.62 -6.52 2.79
C THR A 19 22.21 -5.99 4.17
N PRO A 20 22.68 -6.60 5.28
CA PRO A 20 22.47 -6.05 6.62
C PRO A 20 22.98 -4.60 6.77
N ALA A 21 24.03 -4.22 6.02
CA ALA A 21 24.55 -2.87 6.03
C ALA A 21 23.55 -1.86 5.44
N ASP A 22 22.82 -2.24 4.37
CA ASP A 22 21.80 -1.40 3.75
C ASP A 22 20.64 -1.15 4.70
N TRP A 23 20.19 -2.21 5.41
CA TRP A 23 19.14 -2.09 6.43
C TRP A 23 19.57 -1.17 7.58
N LYS A 24 20.82 -1.32 8.05
CA LYS A 24 21.38 -0.45 9.08
C LYS A 24 21.45 1.01 8.60
N LYS A 25 21.82 1.24 7.35
CA LYS A 25 21.86 2.58 6.73
C LYS A 25 20.48 3.20 6.60
N ALA A 26 19.45 2.41 6.29
CA ALA A 26 18.07 2.88 6.22
C ALA A 26 17.56 3.41 7.57
N GLY A 27 18.04 2.84 8.66
CA GLY A 27 17.76 3.25 10.02
C GLY A 27 16.43 2.69 10.55
N ARG A 28 16.41 2.48 11.89
CA ARG A 28 15.27 1.84 12.57
C ARG A 28 13.97 2.63 12.44
N ALA A 29 14.03 3.93 12.60
CA ALA A 29 12.85 4.80 12.54
C ALA A 29 12.16 4.71 11.16
N ARG A 30 12.94 4.85 10.08
CA ARG A 30 12.41 4.74 8.71
C ARG A 30 11.81 3.36 8.44
N LEU A 31 12.51 2.29 8.84
CA LEU A 31 12.01 0.93 8.67
C LEU A 31 10.73 0.69 9.47
N GLY A 32 10.65 1.21 10.70
CA GLY A 32 9.45 1.16 11.53
C GLY A 32 8.26 1.86 10.88
N THR A 33 8.46 3.07 10.35
CA THR A 33 7.42 3.81 9.62
C THR A 33 6.93 3.04 8.40
N LEU A 34 7.84 2.46 7.60
CA LEU A 34 7.45 1.67 6.43
C LEU A 34 6.64 0.43 6.84
N LEU A 35 7.09 -0.28 7.86
CA LEU A 35 6.39 -1.45 8.39
C LEU A 35 4.99 -1.09 8.90
N HIS A 36 4.86 0.00 9.64
CA HIS A 36 3.57 0.50 10.11
C HIS A 36 2.61 0.79 8.94
N ARG A 37 3.10 1.48 7.89
CA ARG A 37 2.31 1.74 6.68
C ARG A 37 1.89 0.45 5.98
N MET A 38 2.75 -0.57 5.94
CA MET A 38 2.40 -1.88 5.40
C MET A 38 1.27 -2.54 6.19
N HIS A 39 1.30 -2.44 7.52
CA HIS A 39 0.21 -2.96 8.37
C HIS A 39 -1.10 -2.21 8.15
N LEU A 40 -1.07 -0.89 7.97
CA LEU A 40 -2.27 -0.11 7.66
C LEU A 40 -2.86 -0.50 6.29
N VAL A 41 -2.01 -0.69 5.29
CA VAL A 41 -2.47 -1.15 3.96
C VAL A 41 -3.07 -2.54 4.07
N ARG A 42 -2.46 -3.46 4.82
CA ARG A 42 -2.99 -4.80 5.06
C ARG A 42 -4.35 -4.76 5.75
N ALA A 43 -4.48 -4.04 6.85
CA ALA A 43 -5.74 -3.92 7.60
C ALA A 43 -6.86 -3.32 6.74
N PHE A 44 -6.53 -2.35 5.89
CA PHE A 44 -7.48 -1.79 4.94
C PHE A 44 -7.97 -2.83 3.92
N GLU A 45 -7.08 -3.61 3.33
CA GLU A 45 -7.44 -4.65 2.37
C GLU A 45 -8.30 -5.76 3.00
N GLU A 46 -7.98 -6.13 4.24
CA GLU A 46 -8.77 -7.10 5.00
C GLU A 46 -10.18 -6.56 5.27
N ALA A 47 -10.31 -5.30 5.67
CA ALA A 47 -11.60 -4.64 5.87
C ALA A 47 -12.43 -4.57 4.58
N VAL A 48 -11.79 -4.27 3.43
CA VAL A 48 -12.48 -4.27 2.13
C VAL A 48 -13.05 -5.66 1.81
N LEU A 49 -12.29 -6.72 2.07
CA LEU A 49 -12.76 -8.09 1.83
C LEU A 49 -13.89 -8.48 2.76
N GLU A 50 -13.83 -8.08 4.02
CA GLU A 50 -14.90 -8.31 5.00
C GLU A 50 -16.20 -7.64 4.55
N LEU A 51 -16.15 -6.34 4.22
CA LEU A 51 -17.27 -5.58 3.74
C LEU A 51 -17.84 -6.12 2.40
N ALA A 52 -16.98 -6.62 1.52
CA ALA A 52 -17.41 -7.28 0.31
C ALA A 52 -18.13 -8.61 0.61
N GLY A 53 -17.63 -9.37 1.59
CA GLY A 53 -18.28 -10.60 2.06
C GLY A 53 -19.66 -10.36 2.69
N GLU A 54 -19.87 -9.20 3.29
CA GLU A 54 -21.16 -8.75 3.84
C GLU A 54 -22.10 -8.17 2.76
N GLY A 55 -21.66 -8.08 1.52
CA GLY A 55 -22.44 -7.53 0.41
C GLY A 55 -22.56 -6.00 0.42
N LEU A 56 -21.73 -5.31 1.21
CA LEU A 56 -21.68 -3.84 1.29
C LEU A 56 -20.85 -3.22 0.18
N VAL A 57 -19.98 -4.00 -0.46
CA VAL A 57 -19.24 -3.60 -1.67
C VAL A 57 -19.82 -4.33 -2.86
N ASN A 58 -20.35 -3.58 -3.82
CA ASN A 58 -20.95 -4.13 -5.01
C ASN A 58 -19.87 -4.51 -6.04
N GLY A 59 -20.00 -5.69 -6.65
CA GLY A 59 -19.06 -6.19 -7.65
C GLY A 59 -17.88 -6.95 -7.05
N PRO A 60 -16.96 -7.42 -7.91
CA PRO A 60 -15.83 -8.22 -7.48
C PRO A 60 -14.77 -7.34 -6.77
N ALA A 61 -14.49 -7.64 -5.51
CA ALA A 61 -13.38 -7.04 -4.78
C ALA A 61 -12.07 -7.77 -5.15
N HIS A 62 -11.15 -7.06 -5.78
CA HIS A 62 -9.82 -7.57 -6.11
C HIS A 62 -8.83 -7.17 -5.02
N SER A 63 -8.57 -8.05 -4.08
CA SER A 63 -7.61 -7.79 -3.00
C SER A 63 -6.17 -7.66 -3.49
N SER A 64 -5.43 -6.79 -2.85
CA SER A 64 -3.99 -6.59 -3.03
C SER A 64 -3.17 -7.11 -1.85
N ILE A 65 -3.75 -7.96 -1.01
CA ILE A 65 -3.04 -8.61 0.10
C ILE A 65 -1.80 -9.34 -0.43
N GLY A 66 -0.66 -9.08 0.21
CA GLY A 66 0.65 -9.58 -0.20
C GLY A 66 1.47 -8.61 -1.07
N GLN A 67 0.90 -7.48 -1.49
CA GLN A 67 1.57 -6.47 -2.31
C GLN A 67 1.96 -5.20 -1.51
N GLU A 68 1.77 -5.19 -0.19
CA GLU A 68 1.98 -4.03 0.68
C GLU A 68 3.40 -3.49 0.59
N GLY A 69 4.39 -4.38 0.59
CA GLY A 69 5.81 -4.01 0.51
C GLY A 69 6.16 -3.28 -0.79
N ALA A 70 5.62 -3.74 -1.91
CA ALA A 70 5.83 -3.10 -3.21
C ALA A 70 5.15 -1.73 -3.26
N ALA A 71 3.91 -1.62 -2.78
CA ALA A 71 3.18 -0.36 -2.75
C ALA A 71 3.85 0.67 -1.84
N VAL A 72 4.08 0.32 -0.57
CA VAL A 72 4.67 1.23 0.41
C VAL A 72 6.10 1.61 0.02
N GLY A 73 6.91 0.65 -0.44
CA GLY A 73 8.28 0.91 -0.87
C GLY A 73 8.36 1.86 -2.05
N ALA A 74 7.54 1.65 -3.08
CA ALA A 74 7.49 2.53 -4.24
C ALA A 74 6.98 3.93 -3.88
N MET A 75 5.89 4.02 -3.12
CA MET A 75 5.30 5.31 -2.72
C MET A 75 6.19 6.11 -1.77
N ALA A 76 7.01 5.45 -0.97
CA ALA A 76 7.97 6.12 -0.08
C ALA A 76 9.12 6.84 -0.81
N ALA A 77 9.31 6.56 -2.10
CA ALA A 77 10.27 7.26 -2.96
C ALA A 77 9.67 8.48 -3.68
N LEU A 78 8.35 8.66 -3.60
CA LEU A 78 7.62 9.71 -4.30
C LEU A 78 7.38 10.93 -3.40
N THR A 79 7.30 12.09 -4.03
CA THR A 79 6.88 13.35 -3.42
C THR A 79 5.36 13.52 -3.52
N PRO A 80 4.74 14.43 -2.74
CA PRO A 80 3.30 14.73 -2.89
C PRO A 80 2.89 15.20 -4.29
N ALA A 81 3.82 15.82 -5.05
CA ALA A 81 3.55 16.35 -6.39
C ALA A 81 3.56 15.25 -7.48
N ASP A 82 4.15 14.10 -7.20
CA ASP A 82 4.24 13.01 -8.17
C ASP A 82 2.86 12.39 -8.41
N GLN A 83 2.57 12.08 -9.65
CA GLN A 83 1.36 11.39 -10.05
C GLN A 83 1.61 9.89 -10.18
N ILE A 84 0.62 9.10 -9.83
CA ILE A 84 0.65 7.65 -10.00
C ILE A 84 -0.49 7.20 -10.90
N ASN A 85 -0.23 6.16 -11.66
CA ASN A 85 -1.24 5.42 -12.40
C ASN A 85 -1.22 3.97 -11.93
N GLY A 86 -2.37 3.35 -11.84
CA GLY A 86 -2.49 1.98 -11.35
C GLY A 86 -3.57 1.19 -12.11
N SER A 87 -3.56 -0.11 -11.91
CA SER A 87 -4.59 -1.02 -12.40
C SER A 87 -5.86 -0.93 -11.55
N HIS A 88 -6.85 -1.77 -11.86
CA HIS A 88 -8.06 -1.94 -11.03
C HIS A 88 -7.79 -2.36 -9.58
N ARG A 89 -6.57 -2.80 -9.25
CA ARG A 89 -6.10 -3.10 -7.88
C ARG A 89 -5.28 -1.97 -7.26
N ALA A 90 -5.35 -0.76 -7.77
CA ALA A 90 -4.48 0.33 -7.34
C ALA A 90 -4.82 0.93 -5.97
N HIS A 91 -5.89 0.48 -5.31
CA HIS A 91 -6.30 1.03 -4.00
C HIS A 91 -5.20 0.95 -2.93
N HIS A 92 -4.41 -0.14 -2.88
CA HIS A 92 -3.27 -0.25 -1.98
C HIS A 92 -2.15 0.77 -2.30
N GLN A 93 -1.88 1.04 -3.58
CA GLN A 93 -0.91 2.05 -4.01
C GLN A 93 -1.41 3.46 -3.69
N PHE A 94 -2.69 3.72 -3.95
CA PHE A 94 -3.32 4.99 -3.63
C PHE A 94 -3.29 5.25 -2.13
N LEU A 95 -3.66 4.26 -1.32
CA LEU A 95 -3.59 4.36 0.14
C LEU A 95 -2.16 4.60 0.61
N ALA A 96 -1.18 3.84 0.12
CA ALA A 96 0.22 4.01 0.50
C ALA A 96 0.73 5.42 0.19
N LYS A 97 0.31 6.02 -0.95
CA LYS A 97 0.65 7.39 -1.29
C LYS A 97 -0.05 8.41 -0.40
N ALA A 98 -1.34 8.22 -0.11
CA ALA A 98 -2.10 9.08 0.79
C ALA A 98 -1.51 9.06 2.21
N LEU A 99 -1.16 7.89 2.72
CA LEU A 99 -0.47 7.74 4.00
C LEU A 99 0.89 8.44 4.02
N GLY A 100 1.63 8.40 2.90
CA GLY A 100 2.87 9.16 2.75
C GLY A 100 2.67 10.66 2.96
N ARG A 101 1.60 11.22 2.43
CA ARG A 101 1.27 12.64 2.57
C ARG A 101 0.74 13.00 3.96
N VAL A 102 -0.13 12.17 4.52
CA VAL A 102 -0.77 12.41 5.82
C VAL A 102 0.22 12.27 6.97
N LEU A 103 1.15 11.33 6.84
CA LEU A 103 2.17 11.01 7.84
C LEU A 103 3.53 11.62 7.50
N ASP A 104 3.57 12.62 6.60
CA ASP A 104 4.81 13.27 6.21
C ASP A 104 5.36 14.09 7.37
N GLY A 105 6.62 13.81 7.75
CA GLY A 105 7.26 14.42 8.92
C GLY A 105 6.95 13.76 10.26
N GLU A 106 5.97 12.87 10.33
CA GLU A 106 5.67 12.12 11.56
C GLU A 106 6.52 10.83 11.61
N THR A 107 7.35 10.75 12.64
CA THR A 107 8.06 9.53 12.97
C THR A 107 7.18 8.71 13.90
N ILE A 108 6.48 7.74 13.35
CA ILE A 108 5.71 6.80 14.18
C ILE A 108 6.68 5.74 14.70
N ASP A 109 6.87 5.69 16.01
CA ASP A 109 7.49 4.53 16.64
C ASP A 109 6.39 3.52 17.04
N PRO A 110 6.22 2.44 16.28
CA PRO A 110 5.16 1.47 16.57
C PRO A 110 5.35 0.73 17.90
N LEU A 111 6.52 0.90 18.54
CA LEU A 111 6.84 0.30 19.82
C LEU A 111 6.66 1.27 21.00
N ALA A 112 6.44 2.55 20.73
CA ALA A 112 6.32 3.56 21.79
C ALA A 112 4.97 3.52 22.53
N GLY A 113 3.97 2.85 22.00
CA GLY A 113 2.65 2.72 22.62
C GLY A 113 1.87 4.02 22.79
N ASP A 114 2.40 5.13 22.28
CA ASP A 114 1.76 6.42 22.38
C ASP A 114 0.54 6.49 21.45
N GLU A 115 -0.60 6.80 22.06
CA GLU A 115 -1.79 7.18 21.33
C GLU A 115 -1.51 8.49 20.58
N HIS A 116 -1.23 8.37 19.29
CA HIS A 116 -1.01 9.52 18.39
C HIS A 116 -2.33 10.27 18.17
N SER A 117 -2.77 10.96 19.21
CA SER A 117 -4.10 11.61 19.26
C SER A 117 -4.33 12.63 18.15
N ALA A 118 -3.26 13.25 17.62
CA ALA A 118 -3.36 14.24 16.55
C ALA A 118 -3.42 13.61 15.14
N VAL A 119 -2.75 12.48 14.93
CA VAL A 119 -2.69 11.80 13.62
C VAL A 119 -3.92 10.93 13.40
N ALA A 120 -4.46 10.31 14.45
CA ALA A 120 -5.59 9.40 14.37
C ALA A 120 -6.84 9.99 13.68
N PRO A 121 -7.32 11.20 13.97
CA PRO A 121 -8.48 11.78 13.29
C PRO A 121 -8.24 12.02 11.80
N MET A 122 -7.04 12.48 11.43
CA MET A 122 -6.68 12.72 10.03
C MET A 122 -6.56 11.43 9.27
N LEU A 123 -5.97 10.40 9.88
CA LEU A 123 -5.87 9.05 9.30
C LEU A 123 -7.26 8.43 9.11
N THR A 124 -8.10 8.49 10.12
CA THR A 124 -9.49 7.99 10.07
C THR A 124 -10.26 8.66 8.94
N ARG A 125 -10.17 9.98 8.82
CA ARG A 125 -10.83 10.73 7.75
C ARG A 125 -10.30 10.30 6.37
N THR A 126 -8.98 10.17 6.20
CA THR A 126 -8.37 9.75 4.93
C THR A 126 -8.81 8.34 4.55
N LEU A 127 -8.82 7.41 5.51
CA LEU A 127 -9.29 6.04 5.28
C LEU A 127 -10.78 6.01 4.90
N ALA A 128 -11.61 6.80 5.58
CA ALA A 128 -13.03 6.93 5.26
C ALA A 128 -13.27 7.52 3.86
N GLU A 129 -12.51 8.52 3.45
CA GLU A 129 -12.59 9.11 2.12
C GLU A 129 -12.19 8.10 1.01
N ILE A 130 -11.14 7.30 1.26
CA ILE A 130 -10.71 6.26 0.32
C ILE A 130 -11.76 5.15 0.23
N MET A 131 -12.26 4.69 1.36
CA MET A 131 -13.30 3.67 1.42
C MET A 131 -14.57 4.14 0.71
N GLY A 132 -15.02 5.37 0.98
CA GLY A 132 -16.18 5.96 0.31
C GLY A 132 -16.03 6.02 -1.22
N ARG A 133 -14.82 6.27 -1.73
CA ARG A 133 -14.55 6.24 -3.17
C ARG A 133 -14.59 4.83 -3.76
N ILE A 134 -14.17 3.81 -3.01
CA ILE A 134 -14.28 2.40 -3.43
C ILE A 134 -15.75 1.99 -3.51
N PHE A 135 -16.56 2.33 -2.50
CA PHE A 135 -18.00 2.08 -2.51
C PHE A 135 -18.69 2.78 -3.68
N TRP A 136 -18.40 4.06 -3.90
CA TRP A 136 -18.99 4.82 -5.00
C TRP A 136 -18.59 4.26 -6.37
N ALA A 137 -17.33 3.90 -6.56
CA ALA A 137 -16.87 3.28 -7.80
C ALA A 137 -17.59 1.96 -8.08
N SER A 138 -17.86 1.16 -7.04
CA SER A 138 -18.59 -0.10 -7.18
C SER A 138 -20.04 0.10 -7.60
N GLU A 139 -20.67 1.21 -7.20
CA GLU A 139 -22.03 1.56 -7.63
C GLU A 139 -22.09 2.04 -9.10
N VAL A 140 -21.07 2.78 -9.55
CA VAL A 140 -21.03 3.34 -10.92
C VAL A 140 -20.66 2.29 -11.97
N PHE A 141 -19.87 1.29 -11.64
CA PHE A 141 -19.44 0.24 -12.58
C PHE A 141 -20.33 -1.00 -12.64
N ASN A 142 -21.44 -1.00 -11.91
CA ASN A 142 -22.47 -2.06 -11.94
C ASN A 142 -23.59 -1.79 -12.97
N CYS A 143 -23.30 -1.03 -14.02
CA CYS A 143 -24.19 -0.85 -15.17
C CYS A 143 -23.92 -1.90 -16.24
#